data_8891ef16919c65f0af5fcbb9a8772018
#
_entry.id   8891ef16919c65f0af5fcbb9a8772018
#
_cell.length_a   1.000
_cell.length_b   1.000
_cell.length_c   1.000
_cell.angle_alpha   90.00
_cell.angle_beta   90.00
_cell.angle_gamma   90.00
#
_symmetry.space_group_name_H-M   'P 1'
#
loop_
_entity.id
_entity.type
_entity.pdbx_description
1 polymer ?
#
loop_
_entity_poly.entity_id
_entity_poly.type
_entity_poly.pdbx_seq_one_letter_code
_entity_poly.pdbx_strand_id
1 'polypeptide(L)'
;MNSIVNSFRREARRLAADPWDLAMVTWVPLLGVALLWWIFSAGLPRHLAVGVADDDHSSLSRQLVRMLDATPGVQITRHFTNAAEAERALRAVDVYAVVSIPRDFARTVKEGRAAQVTLLHNAQMSTHSGLLQRDVRTAVGTLSAGIEMAARNKRGESAQAVHVSMEPIHTQMVALFNVSSNYEQFLGAALIPALLHILAMTAGAWTVGRELRDRTLAEWLGAGGWVRTAGALAGKLALPWVSLT
;
A
#
# COMPACT_ATOMS: atom_id res chain seq x y z
N MET A 1 -9.07 15.47 44.08
CA MET A 1 -9.01 16.45 43.00
C MET A 1 -7.68 17.21 42.96
N ASN A 2 -7.11 17.58 44.11
CA ASN A 2 -5.84 18.33 44.13
C ASN A 2 -4.61 17.55 43.61
N SER A 3 -4.55 16.21 43.75
CA SER A 3 -3.41 15.40 43.26
C SER A 3 -3.31 15.38 41.74
N ILE A 4 -4.42 15.28 41.03
CA ILE A 4 -4.47 15.31 39.58
C ILE A 4 -3.95 16.65 39.06
N VAL A 5 -4.51 17.74 39.56
CA VAL A 5 -4.14 19.11 39.12
C VAL A 5 -2.69 19.43 39.42
N ASN A 6 -2.19 19.03 40.62
CA ASN A 6 -0.80 19.26 40.97
C ASN A 6 0.18 18.46 40.12
N SER A 7 -0.12 17.20 39.85
CA SER A 7 0.69 16.38 38.95
C SER A 7 0.67 16.89 37.48
N PHE A 8 -0.48 17.31 36.98
CA PHE A 8 -0.60 17.94 35.67
C PHE A 8 0.23 19.24 35.56
N ARG A 9 0.10 20.15 36.56
CA ARG A 9 0.89 21.39 36.56
C ARG A 9 2.39 21.14 36.69
N ARG A 10 2.79 20.13 37.44
CA ARG A 10 4.19 19.73 37.60
C ARG A 10 4.72 19.25 36.27
N GLU A 11 3.98 18.39 35.56
CA GLU A 11 4.37 17.88 34.26
C GLU A 11 4.40 18.98 33.20
N ALA A 12 3.40 19.86 33.15
CA ALA A 12 3.38 20.99 32.23
C ALA A 12 4.60 21.92 32.39
N ARG A 13 5.01 22.20 33.64
CA ARG A 13 6.21 23.00 33.90
C ARG A 13 7.49 22.28 33.49
N ARG A 14 7.58 20.96 33.66
CA ARG A 14 8.72 20.17 33.23
C ARG A 14 8.85 20.14 31.70
N LEU A 15 7.75 19.90 30.99
CA LEU A 15 7.71 19.94 29.55
C LEU A 15 8.11 21.33 29.00
N ALA A 16 7.66 22.42 29.67
CA ALA A 16 8.03 23.77 29.29
C ALA A 16 9.50 24.10 29.55
N ALA A 17 10.11 23.43 30.52
CA ALA A 17 11.52 23.66 30.90
C ALA A 17 12.52 22.84 30.08
N ASP A 18 12.10 21.72 29.51
CA ASP A 18 12.96 20.82 28.70
C ASP A 18 12.49 20.77 27.25
N PRO A 19 13.26 21.36 26.32
CA PRO A 19 12.87 21.40 24.90
C PRO A 19 12.80 20.00 24.28
N TRP A 20 13.56 19.02 24.74
CA TRP A 20 13.52 17.65 24.25
C TRP A 20 12.22 16.94 24.67
N ASP A 21 11.83 17.11 25.93
CA ASP A 21 10.59 16.55 26.44
C ASP A 21 9.36 17.17 25.73
N LEU A 22 9.39 18.48 25.52
CA LEU A 22 8.35 19.16 24.76
C LEU A 22 8.29 18.67 23.31
N ALA A 23 9.45 18.51 22.67
CA ALA A 23 9.53 17.99 21.31
C ALA A 23 8.92 16.59 21.16
N MET A 24 9.19 15.69 22.11
CA MET A 24 8.68 14.31 22.12
C MET A 24 7.14 14.24 22.17
N VAL A 25 6.50 15.23 22.76
CA VAL A 25 5.03 15.26 22.93
C VAL A 25 4.36 16.12 21.85
N THR A 26 5.10 16.97 21.14
CA THR A 26 4.55 17.90 20.15
C THR A 26 5.12 17.68 18.76
N TRP A 27 6.37 18.09 18.52
CA TRP A 27 6.96 18.13 17.19
C TRP A 27 7.29 16.76 16.62
N VAL A 28 7.78 15.82 17.43
CA VAL A 28 8.15 14.48 16.96
C VAL A 28 6.91 13.71 16.44
N PRO A 29 5.76 13.67 17.13
CA PRO A 29 4.55 13.07 16.61
C PRO A 29 4.05 13.75 15.33
N LEU A 30 4.01 15.08 15.30
CA LEU A 30 3.56 15.84 14.14
C LEU A 30 4.45 15.57 12.90
N LEU A 31 5.76 15.59 13.09
CA LEU A 31 6.73 15.27 12.03
C LEU A 31 6.58 13.81 11.57
N GLY A 32 6.38 12.88 12.50
CA GLY A 32 6.16 11.48 12.19
C GLY A 32 4.90 11.25 11.35
N VAL A 33 3.79 11.87 11.74
CA VAL A 33 2.53 11.83 10.98
C VAL A 33 2.68 12.49 9.62
N ALA A 34 3.29 13.68 9.55
CA ALA A 34 3.52 14.40 8.31
C ALA A 34 4.43 13.61 7.37
N LEU A 35 5.47 12.96 7.88
CA LEU A 35 6.38 12.11 7.12
C LEU A 35 5.65 10.88 6.56
N LEU A 36 4.88 10.18 7.38
CA LEU A 36 4.08 9.04 6.91
C LEU A 36 3.08 9.47 5.86
N TRP A 37 2.36 10.55 6.11
CA TRP A 37 1.42 11.09 5.13
C TRP A 37 2.11 11.45 3.82
N TRP A 38 3.26 12.11 3.88
CA TRP A 38 4.04 12.46 2.69
C TRP A 38 4.53 11.22 1.91
N ILE A 39 5.05 10.19 2.61
CA ILE A 39 5.49 8.95 1.99
C ILE A 39 4.34 8.25 1.23
N PHE A 40 3.15 8.21 1.84
CA PHE A 40 2.01 7.50 1.25
C PHE A 40 1.12 8.37 0.35
N SER A 41 1.33 9.69 0.30
CA SER A 41 0.54 10.61 -0.52
C SER A 41 0.59 10.33 -2.02
N ALA A 42 1.66 9.71 -2.51
CA ALA A 42 1.78 9.29 -3.90
C ALA A 42 0.81 8.14 -4.29
N GLY A 43 0.16 7.50 -3.30
CA GLY A 43 -0.80 6.42 -3.52
C GLY A 43 -0.13 5.14 -4.03
N LEU A 44 -0.76 4.50 -5.02
CA LEU A 44 -0.21 3.31 -5.67
C LEU A 44 0.92 3.68 -6.63
N PRO A 45 2.00 2.87 -6.69
CA PRO A 45 2.98 2.98 -7.76
C PRO A 45 2.29 2.85 -9.12
N ARG A 46 2.52 3.82 -9.99
CA ARG A 46 2.00 3.85 -11.36
C ARG A 46 3.16 3.83 -12.34
N HIS A 47 2.89 3.44 -13.59
CA HIS A 47 3.89 3.44 -14.65
C HIS A 47 5.15 2.64 -14.28
N LEU A 48 4.94 1.43 -13.73
CA LEU A 48 6.04 0.53 -13.43
C LEU A 48 6.69 0.07 -14.74
N ALA A 49 8.01 0.14 -14.81
CA ALA A 49 8.78 -0.25 -15.98
C ALA A 49 8.61 -1.75 -16.25
N VAL A 50 8.04 -2.09 -17.40
CA VAL A 50 7.80 -3.46 -17.88
C VAL A 50 8.48 -3.66 -19.21
N GLY A 51 9.13 -4.80 -19.37
CA GLY A 51 9.68 -5.24 -20.65
C GLY A 51 8.71 -6.13 -21.40
N VAL A 52 8.84 -6.19 -22.71
CA VAL A 52 8.10 -7.10 -23.59
C VAL A 52 9.06 -7.92 -24.41
N ALA A 53 8.88 -9.23 -24.43
CA ALA A 53 9.50 -10.16 -25.37
C ALA A 53 8.40 -10.70 -26.30
N ASP A 54 8.22 -10.05 -27.45
CA ASP A 54 7.22 -10.43 -28.45
C ASP A 54 7.88 -11.21 -29.58
N ASP A 55 7.75 -12.53 -29.55
CA ASP A 55 8.28 -13.42 -30.59
C ASP A 55 7.29 -13.63 -31.76
N ASP A 56 6.02 -13.19 -31.61
CA ASP A 56 4.97 -13.38 -32.62
C ASP A 56 4.93 -12.26 -33.67
N HIS A 57 5.26 -11.05 -33.27
CA HIS A 57 5.28 -9.84 -34.10
C HIS A 57 4.01 -9.59 -34.93
N SER A 58 2.87 -10.12 -34.50
CA SER A 58 1.60 -10.01 -35.21
C SER A 58 0.85 -8.72 -34.90
N SER A 59 -0.26 -8.48 -35.57
CA SER A 59 -1.18 -7.39 -35.25
C SER A 59 -1.84 -7.59 -33.89
N LEU A 60 -2.07 -8.87 -33.49
CA LEU A 60 -2.70 -9.24 -32.23
C LEU A 60 -1.74 -9.06 -31.05
N SER A 61 -0.46 -9.47 -31.19
CA SER A 61 0.54 -9.25 -30.16
C SER A 61 0.77 -7.76 -29.91
N ARG A 62 0.87 -6.96 -30.99
CA ARG A 62 0.96 -5.49 -30.85
C ARG A 62 -0.27 -4.86 -30.21
N GLN A 63 -1.47 -5.42 -30.44
CA GLN A 63 -2.68 -4.97 -29.75
C GLN A 63 -2.59 -5.25 -28.24
N LEU A 64 -2.15 -6.45 -27.85
CA LEU A 64 -1.93 -6.80 -26.45
C LEU A 64 -0.93 -5.84 -25.79
N VAL A 65 0.22 -5.57 -26.44
CA VAL A 65 1.23 -4.64 -25.94
C VAL A 65 0.67 -3.24 -25.71
N ARG A 66 -0.12 -2.71 -26.66
CA ARG A 66 -0.78 -1.41 -26.47
C ARG A 66 -1.80 -1.42 -25.33
N MET A 67 -2.54 -2.50 -25.14
CA MET A 67 -3.49 -2.64 -24.04
C MET A 67 -2.78 -2.70 -22.70
N LEU A 68 -1.64 -3.38 -22.62
CA LEU A 68 -0.78 -3.39 -21.44
C LEU A 68 -0.26 -1.99 -21.09
N ASP A 69 0.26 -1.28 -22.09
CA ASP A 69 0.80 0.08 -21.90
C ASP A 69 -0.29 1.12 -21.54
N ALA A 70 -1.53 0.83 -21.91
CA ALA A 70 -2.68 1.67 -21.53
C ALA A 70 -3.18 1.43 -20.10
N THR A 71 -2.66 0.43 -19.37
CA THR A 71 -3.05 0.20 -17.98
C THR A 71 -2.30 1.15 -17.03
N PRO A 72 -2.92 1.62 -15.93
CA PRO A 72 -2.32 2.64 -15.07
C PRO A 72 -1.02 2.20 -14.37
N GLY A 73 -0.86 0.91 -14.13
CA GLY A 73 0.29 0.36 -13.40
C GLY A 73 1.46 -0.03 -14.29
N VAL A 74 1.27 -0.15 -15.61
CA VAL A 74 2.27 -0.64 -16.56
C VAL A 74 2.79 0.50 -17.44
N GLN A 75 4.09 0.51 -17.68
CA GLN A 75 4.72 1.32 -18.71
C GLN A 75 5.70 0.43 -19.48
N ILE A 76 5.48 0.25 -20.78
CA ILE A 76 6.40 -0.52 -21.62
C ILE A 76 7.64 0.32 -21.90
N THR A 77 8.77 -0.04 -21.29
CA THR A 77 10.04 0.71 -21.39
C THR A 77 11.06 0.03 -22.27
N ARG A 78 11.00 -1.30 -22.41
CA ARG A 78 11.97 -2.08 -23.15
C ARG A 78 11.32 -3.21 -23.95
N HIS A 79 11.89 -3.48 -25.13
CA HIS A 79 11.58 -4.66 -25.95
C HIS A 79 12.80 -5.58 -25.96
N PHE A 80 12.60 -6.83 -25.64
CA PHE A 80 13.65 -7.85 -25.58
C PHE A 80 13.48 -8.85 -26.73
N THR A 81 14.58 -9.18 -27.36
CA THR A 81 14.64 -10.26 -28.40
C THR A 81 15.27 -11.53 -27.84
N ASN A 82 15.84 -11.47 -26.64
CA ASN A 82 16.56 -12.56 -26.00
C ASN A 82 16.13 -12.70 -24.54
N ALA A 83 15.74 -13.93 -24.17
CA ALA A 83 15.34 -14.27 -22.80
C ALA A 83 16.43 -13.98 -21.75
N ALA A 84 17.70 -14.20 -22.10
CA ALA A 84 18.82 -13.93 -21.20
C ALA A 84 19.02 -12.43 -20.93
N GLU A 85 18.69 -11.57 -21.88
CA GLU A 85 18.69 -10.11 -21.70
C GLU A 85 17.53 -9.68 -20.80
N ALA A 86 16.34 -10.21 -21.03
CA ALA A 86 15.17 -9.98 -20.20
C ALA A 86 15.40 -10.37 -18.73
N GLU A 87 16.03 -11.53 -18.51
CA GLU A 87 16.35 -12.00 -17.16
C GLU A 87 17.40 -11.12 -16.48
N ARG A 88 18.43 -10.67 -17.19
CA ARG A 88 19.41 -9.71 -16.65
C ARG A 88 18.77 -8.39 -16.26
N ALA A 89 17.89 -7.85 -17.08
CA ALA A 89 17.17 -6.61 -16.81
C ALA A 89 16.24 -6.75 -15.57
N LEU A 90 15.58 -7.90 -15.39
CA LEU A 90 14.82 -8.22 -14.18
C LEU A 90 15.69 -8.29 -12.93
N ARG A 91 16.86 -8.93 -13.02
CA ARG A 91 17.80 -9.02 -11.89
C ARG A 91 18.43 -7.67 -11.53
N ALA A 92 18.70 -6.84 -12.53
CA ALA A 92 19.23 -5.49 -12.35
C ALA A 92 18.16 -4.48 -11.89
N VAL A 93 16.88 -4.91 -11.82
CA VAL A 93 15.72 -4.04 -11.51
C VAL A 93 15.54 -2.90 -12.53
N ASP A 94 16.07 -3.07 -13.75
CA ASP A 94 15.83 -2.15 -14.85
C ASP A 94 14.35 -2.18 -15.30
N VAL A 95 13.72 -3.38 -15.15
CA VAL A 95 12.28 -3.61 -15.32
C VAL A 95 11.76 -4.45 -14.14
N TYR A 96 10.52 -4.20 -13.74
CA TYR A 96 9.87 -4.95 -12.64
C TYR A 96 9.24 -6.26 -13.09
N ALA A 97 8.91 -6.35 -14.38
CA ALA A 97 8.38 -7.56 -15.00
C ALA A 97 8.70 -7.58 -16.49
N VAL A 98 8.59 -8.79 -17.08
CA VAL A 98 8.67 -9.01 -18.52
C VAL A 98 7.46 -9.82 -18.95
N VAL A 99 6.73 -9.33 -19.95
CA VAL A 99 5.66 -10.06 -20.60
C VAL A 99 6.23 -10.78 -21.84
N SER A 100 6.18 -12.10 -21.84
CA SER A 100 6.65 -12.93 -22.97
C SER A 100 5.45 -13.42 -23.77
N ILE A 101 5.42 -13.08 -25.05
CA ILE A 101 4.41 -13.49 -26.03
C ILE A 101 5.08 -14.51 -26.95
N PRO A 102 4.62 -15.78 -26.95
CA PRO A 102 5.27 -16.84 -27.71
C PRO A 102 5.05 -16.69 -29.22
N ARG A 103 5.90 -17.34 -30.00
CA ARG A 103 5.70 -17.53 -31.43
C ARG A 103 4.33 -18.18 -31.68
N ASP A 104 3.74 -17.88 -32.81
CA ASP A 104 2.42 -18.41 -33.19
C ASP A 104 1.26 -18.01 -32.25
N PHE A 105 1.43 -17.00 -31.41
CA PHE A 105 0.36 -16.50 -30.51
C PHE A 105 -0.91 -16.21 -31.29
N ALA A 106 -0.82 -15.39 -32.34
CA ALA A 106 -1.99 -15.01 -33.16
C ALA A 106 -2.56 -16.21 -33.95
N ARG A 107 -1.73 -17.14 -34.41
CA ARG A 107 -2.18 -18.34 -35.09
C ARG A 107 -2.98 -19.23 -34.15
N THR A 108 -2.44 -19.52 -32.97
CA THR A 108 -3.08 -20.35 -31.96
C THR A 108 -4.45 -19.79 -31.56
N VAL A 109 -4.52 -18.47 -31.33
CA VAL A 109 -5.80 -17.79 -31.02
C VAL A 109 -6.80 -17.89 -32.17
N LYS A 110 -6.36 -17.67 -33.42
CA LYS A 110 -7.25 -17.79 -34.63
C LYS A 110 -7.79 -19.19 -34.86
N GLU A 111 -7.04 -20.22 -34.47
CA GLU A 111 -7.44 -21.62 -34.50
C GLU A 111 -8.41 -22.00 -33.36
N GLY A 112 -8.76 -21.04 -32.48
CA GLY A 112 -9.65 -21.28 -31.33
C GLY A 112 -8.99 -22.08 -30.21
N ARG A 113 -7.65 -22.16 -30.20
CA ARG A 113 -6.87 -22.83 -29.14
C ARG A 113 -6.39 -21.83 -28.11
N ALA A 114 -6.19 -22.30 -26.88
CA ALA A 114 -5.64 -21.47 -25.80
C ALA A 114 -4.18 -21.09 -26.08
N ALA A 115 -3.89 -19.81 -26.20
CA ALA A 115 -2.54 -19.27 -26.27
C ALA A 115 -2.08 -18.82 -24.88
N GLN A 116 -0.82 -19.07 -24.55
CA GLN A 116 -0.26 -18.73 -23.26
C GLN A 116 0.63 -17.48 -23.36
N VAL A 117 0.35 -16.48 -22.54
CA VAL A 117 1.24 -15.34 -22.29
C VAL A 117 1.86 -15.51 -20.92
N THR A 118 3.20 -15.38 -20.84
CA THR A 118 3.93 -15.59 -19.60
C THR A 118 4.36 -14.26 -19.00
N LEU A 119 4.05 -14.04 -17.73
CA LEU A 119 4.55 -12.91 -16.96
C LEU A 119 5.70 -13.36 -16.07
N LEU A 120 6.90 -12.89 -16.37
CA LEU A 120 8.08 -13.02 -15.52
C LEU A 120 8.16 -11.81 -14.61
N HIS A 121 8.20 -12.00 -13.30
CA HIS A 121 8.25 -10.88 -12.35
C HIS A 121 9.16 -11.20 -11.17
N ASN A 122 9.67 -10.17 -10.50
CA ASN A 122 10.47 -10.33 -9.29
C ASN A 122 9.54 -10.50 -8.07
N ALA A 123 9.40 -11.72 -7.57
CA ALA A 123 8.53 -12.05 -6.44
C ALA A 123 8.99 -11.42 -5.10
N GLN A 124 10.24 -10.99 -4.99
CA GLN A 124 10.73 -10.27 -3.80
C GLN A 124 10.07 -8.90 -3.63
N MET A 125 9.61 -8.31 -4.74
CA MET A 125 8.87 -7.05 -4.76
C MET A 125 7.36 -7.30 -4.77
N SER A 126 6.84 -7.91 -3.71
CA SER A 126 5.45 -8.42 -3.63
C SER A 126 4.38 -7.40 -4.03
N THR A 127 4.51 -6.14 -3.60
CA THR A 127 3.57 -5.07 -3.92
C THR A 127 3.54 -4.74 -5.41
N HIS A 128 4.71 -4.48 -6.01
CA HIS A 128 4.84 -4.17 -7.44
C HIS A 128 4.40 -5.36 -8.29
N SER A 129 4.81 -6.55 -7.89
CA SER A 129 4.44 -7.81 -8.52
C SER A 129 2.94 -8.06 -8.53
N GLY A 130 2.25 -7.82 -7.41
CA GLY A 130 0.79 -7.97 -7.32
C GLY A 130 0.02 -7.00 -8.20
N LEU A 131 0.46 -5.75 -8.28
CA LEU A 131 -0.13 -4.74 -9.17
C LEU A 131 0.04 -5.11 -10.64
N LEU A 132 1.26 -5.49 -11.04
CA LEU A 132 1.55 -5.90 -12.43
C LEU A 132 0.78 -7.15 -12.83
N GLN A 133 0.69 -8.16 -11.95
CA GLN A 133 -0.12 -9.35 -12.22
C GLN A 133 -1.59 -9.01 -12.45
N ARG A 134 -2.17 -8.12 -11.64
CA ARG A 134 -3.54 -7.66 -11.80
C ARG A 134 -3.74 -6.97 -13.15
N ASP A 135 -2.88 -6.02 -13.49
CA ASP A 135 -3.02 -5.22 -14.72
C ASP A 135 -2.80 -6.07 -15.98
N VAL A 136 -1.80 -6.95 -15.98
CA VAL A 136 -1.56 -7.89 -17.09
C VAL A 136 -2.74 -8.86 -17.25
N ARG A 137 -3.27 -9.38 -16.13
CA ARG A 137 -4.43 -10.28 -16.16
C ARG A 137 -5.66 -9.58 -16.70
N THR A 138 -5.87 -8.31 -16.36
CA THR A 138 -6.98 -7.49 -16.87
C THR A 138 -6.83 -7.24 -18.37
N ALA A 139 -5.65 -6.84 -18.85
CA ALA A 139 -5.40 -6.60 -20.27
C ALA A 139 -5.59 -7.87 -21.11
N VAL A 140 -5.02 -9.00 -20.67
CA VAL A 140 -5.16 -10.30 -21.35
C VAL A 140 -6.61 -10.77 -21.34
N GLY A 141 -7.32 -10.63 -20.23
CA GLY A 141 -8.74 -10.99 -20.11
C GLY A 141 -9.63 -10.15 -21.03
N THR A 142 -9.39 -8.84 -21.10
CA THR A 142 -10.12 -7.93 -21.99
C THR A 142 -9.88 -8.27 -23.47
N LEU A 143 -8.64 -8.57 -23.84
CA LEU A 143 -8.31 -9.01 -25.19
C LEU A 143 -9.01 -10.33 -25.53
N SER A 144 -8.95 -11.32 -24.64
CA SER A 144 -9.63 -12.62 -24.80
C SER A 144 -11.14 -12.45 -25.02
N ALA A 145 -11.79 -11.64 -24.17
CA ALA A 145 -13.22 -11.37 -24.29
C ALA A 145 -13.56 -10.70 -25.63
N GLY A 146 -12.74 -9.72 -26.05
CA GLY A 146 -12.93 -9.06 -27.36
C GLY A 146 -12.80 -10.01 -28.54
N ILE A 147 -11.84 -10.95 -28.52
CA ILE A 147 -11.64 -11.96 -29.54
C ILE A 147 -12.85 -12.92 -29.61
N GLU A 148 -13.30 -13.40 -28.46
CA GLU A 148 -14.43 -14.30 -28.38
C GLU A 148 -15.73 -13.64 -28.88
N MET A 149 -15.99 -12.38 -28.48
CA MET A 149 -17.12 -11.60 -29.02
C MET A 149 -17.07 -11.47 -30.52
N ALA A 150 -15.89 -11.15 -31.08
CA ALA A 150 -15.70 -11.03 -32.52
C ALA A 150 -15.93 -12.37 -33.25
N ALA A 151 -15.51 -13.48 -32.64
CA ALA A 151 -15.69 -14.81 -33.19
C ALA A 151 -17.18 -15.23 -33.23
N ARG A 152 -17.94 -14.94 -32.16
CA ARG A 152 -19.36 -15.24 -32.04
C ARG A 152 -20.22 -14.36 -32.97
N ASN A 153 -19.90 -13.07 -33.06
CA ASN A 153 -20.56 -12.16 -34.00
C ASN A 153 -20.42 -12.65 -35.47
N LYS A 154 -19.26 -13.19 -35.82
CA LYS A 154 -19.05 -13.79 -37.16
C LYS A 154 -19.91 -15.04 -37.40
N ARG A 155 -20.33 -15.74 -36.33
CA ARG A 155 -21.24 -16.89 -36.39
C ARG A 155 -22.72 -16.50 -36.42
N GLY A 156 -23.03 -15.20 -36.40
CA GLY A 156 -24.39 -14.68 -36.45
C GLY A 156 -25.11 -14.62 -35.10
N GLU A 157 -24.40 -14.81 -34.01
CA GLU A 157 -24.96 -14.62 -32.68
C GLU A 157 -25.15 -13.13 -32.40
N SER A 158 -26.27 -12.73 -31.77
CA SER A 158 -26.47 -11.33 -31.38
C SER A 158 -25.49 -10.92 -30.31
N ALA A 159 -25.00 -9.68 -30.34
CA ALA A 159 -24.06 -9.16 -29.31
C ALA A 159 -24.60 -9.33 -27.92
N GLN A 160 -25.90 -9.25 -27.71
CA GLN A 160 -26.57 -9.40 -26.42
C GLN A 160 -26.56 -10.85 -25.94
N ALA A 161 -26.82 -11.83 -26.83
CA ALA A 161 -26.76 -13.26 -26.50
C ALA A 161 -25.32 -13.69 -26.20
N VAL A 162 -24.33 -13.15 -26.88
CA VAL A 162 -22.90 -13.38 -26.64
C VAL A 162 -22.50 -12.88 -25.26
N HIS A 163 -22.92 -11.67 -24.88
CA HIS A 163 -22.60 -11.09 -23.58
C HIS A 163 -23.16 -11.91 -22.42
N VAL A 164 -24.43 -12.34 -22.51
CA VAL A 164 -25.09 -13.16 -21.51
C VAL A 164 -24.46 -14.56 -21.38
N SER A 165 -24.00 -15.15 -22.50
CA SER A 165 -23.41 -16.50 -22.46
C SER A 165 -21.97 -16.53 -21.99
N MET A 166 -21.24 -15.41 -22.07
CA MET A 166 -19.86 -15.29 -21.57
C MET A 166 -19.81 -15.06 -20.05
N GLU A 167 -20.82 -14.41 -19.49
CA GLU A 167 -20.97 -14.19 -18.05
C GLU A 167 -22.38 -14.60 -17.58
N PRO A 168 -22.69 -15.91 -17.52
CA PRO A 168 -24.01 -16.37 -17.05
C PRO A 168 -24.26 -16.08 -15.59
N ILE A 169 -23.19 -15.81 -14.82
CA ILE A 169 -23.22 -15.39 -13.41
C ILE A 169 -22.39 -14.12 -13.29
N HIS A 170 -23.07 -12.99 -13.14
CA HIS A 170 -22.40 -11.73 -12.86
C HIS A 170 -21.98 -11.67 -11.40
N THR A 171 -20.69 -11.66 -11.14
CA THR A 171 -20.17 -11.36 -9.80
C THR A 171 -20.02 -9.85 -9.69
N GLN A 172 -20.96 -9.19 -9.03
CA GLN A 172 -20.83 -7.79 -8.68
C GLN A 172 -19.93 -7.69 -7.45
N MET A 173 -18.67 -7.33 -7.65
CA MET A 173 -17.79 -6.99 -6.55
C MET A 173 -17.98 -5.51 -6.20
N VAL A 174 -18.58 -5.27 -5.04
CA VAL A 174 -18.69 -3.92 -4.48
C VAL A 174 -17.62 -3.78 -3.42
N ALA A 175 -16.60 -3.00 -3.70
CA ALA A 175 -15.63 -2.61 -2.69
C ALA A 175 -16.28 -1.57 -1.77
N LEU A 176 -16.55 -1.92 -0.51
CA LEU A 176 -17.16 -1.01 0.47
C LEU A 176 -16.17 0.00 1.03
N PHE A 177 -14.89 -0.39 1.11
CA PHE A 177 -13.81 0.42 1.65
C PHE A 177 -12.64 0.44 0.69
N ASN A 178 -11.91 1.57 0.61
CA ASN A 178 -10.73 1.75 -0.23
C ASN A 178 -10.95 1.30 -1.69
N VAL A 179 -12.02 1.78 -2.31
CA VAL A 179 -12.44 1.43 -3.68
C VAL A 179 -11.33 1.63 -4.71
N SER A 180 -10.52 2.67 -4.50
CA SER A 180 -9.36 3.00 -5.35
C SER A 180 -8.13 2.14 -5.09
N SER A 181 -8.17 1.23 -4.09
CA SER A 181 -7.02 0.46 -3.60
C SER A 181 -5.83 1.36 -3.25
N ASN A 182 -6.10 2.54 -2.71
CA ASN A 182 -5.08 3.54 -2.39
C ASN A 182 -4.31 3.14 -1.13
N TYR A 183 -2.99 3.11 -1.24
CA TYR A 183 -2.08 2.79 -0.12
C TYR A 183 -2.15 3.83 1.00
N GLU A 184 -2.36 5.10 0.67
CA GLU A 184 -2.55 6.16 1.65
C GLU A 184 -3.73 5.86 2.58
N GLN A 185 -4.88 5.45 2.01
CA GLN A 185 -6.06 5.10 2.80
C GLN A 185 -5.88 3.82 3.61
N PHE A 186 -5.17 2.83 3.08
CA PHE A 186 -4.98 1.54 3.73
C PHE A 186 -3.87 1.59 4.80
N LEU A 187 -2.65 1.96 4.40
CA LEU A 187 -1.50 1.98 5.31
C LEU A 187 -1.50 3.19 6.22
N GLY A 188 -1.91 4.37 5.73
CA GLY A 188 -2.01 5.58 6.54
C GLY A 188 -2.97 5.41 7.70
N ALA A 189 -4.15 4.82 7.44
CA ALA A 189 -5.15 4.54 8.48
C ALA A 189 -4.67 3.54 9.55
N ALA A 190 -3.72 2.66 9.21
CA ALA A 190 -3.16 1.68 10.16
C ALA A 190 -1.88 2.19 10.85
N LEU A 191 -0.96 2.79 10.09
CA LEU A 191 0.37 3.14 10.60
C LEU A 191 0.36 4.43 11.42
N ILE A 192 -0.47 5.42 11.09
CA ILE A 192 -0.54 6.67 11.85
C ILE A 192 -1.02 6.41 13.29
N PRO A 193 -2.15 5.72 13.53
CA PRO A 193 -2.56 5.36 14.89
C PRO A 193 -1.54 4.47 15.61
N ALA A 194 -0.90 3.52 14.91
CA ALA A 194 0.13 2.67 15.51
C ALA A 194 1.35 3.49 15.96
N LEU A 195 1.82 4.43 15.13
CA LEU A 195 2.91 5.34 15.50
C LEU A 195 2.54 6.19 16.72
N LEU A 196 1.37 6.82 16.71
CA LEU A 196 0.90 7.63 17.82
C LEU A 196 0.76 6.80 19.11
N HIS A 197 0.28 5.56 19.00
CA HIS A 197 0.20 4.65 20.14
C HIS A 197 1.58 4.34 20.73
N ILE A 198 2.58 4.03 19.90
CA ILE A 198 3.96 3.78 20.35
C ILE A 198 4.54 5.03 21.00
N LEU A 199 4.32 6.20 20.42
CA LEU A 199 4.79 7.46 20.99
C LEU A 199 4.10 7.77 22.31
N ALA A 200 2.81 7.54 22.45
CA ALA A 200 2.05 7.71 23.68
C ALA A 200 2.57 6.80 24.79
N MET A 201 2.80 5.53 24.51
CA MET A 201 3.38 4.58 25.46
C MET A 201 4.79 5.00 25.88
N THR A 202 5.62 5.42 24.93
CA THR A 202 6.99 5.86 25.18
C THR A 202 7.00 7.14 26.04
N ALA A 203 6.20 8.13 25.69
CA ALA A 203 6.06 9.36 26.46
C ALA A 203 5.51 9.09 27.85
N GLY A 204 4.52 8.21 27.99
CA GLY A 204 3.98 7.79 29.29
C GLY A 204 5.02 7.09 30.17
N ALA A 205 5.77 6.15 29.61
CA ALA A 205 6.87 5.48 30.32
C ALA A 205 7.98 6.47 30.72
N TRP A 206 8.32 7.38 29.82
CA TRP A 206 9.34 8.40 30.07
C TRP A 206 8.95 9.36 31.18
N THR A 207 7.70 9.86 31.21
CA THR A 207 7.22 10.78 32.25
C THR A 207 7.28 10.18 33.65
N VAL A 208 7.00 8.88 33.78
CA VAL A 208 7.12 8.15 35.06
C VAL A 208 8.58 7.78 35.35
N GLY A 209 9.30 7.29 34.34
CA GLY A 209 10.70 6.87 34.43
C GLY A 209 11.63 7.99 34.92
N ARG A 210 11.35 9.24 34.55
CA ARG A 210 12.09 10.41 35.03
C ARG A 210 11.99 10.59 36.55
N GLU A 211 10.82 10.38 37.15
CA GLU A 211 10.67 10.48 38.60
C GLU A 211 11.53 9.44 39.32
N LEU A 212 11.71 8.27 38.75
CA LEU A 212 12.61 7.23 39.27
C LEU A 212 14.08 7.63 39.09
N ARG A 213 14.46 8.10 37.91
CA ARG A 213 15.81 8.54 37.58
C ARG A 213 16.26 9.68 38.46
N ASP A 214 15.41 10.67 38.66
CA ASP A 214 15.71 11.90 39.39
C ASP A 214 15.46 11.73 40.88
N ARG A 215 15.05 10.53 41.34
CA ARG A 215 14.75 10.18 42.75
C ARG A 215 13.67 11.06 43.38
N THR A 216 12.75 11.58 42.57
CA THR A 216 11.67 12.47 43.01
C THR A 216 10.32 11.75 43.16
N LEU A 217 10.31 10.42 43.06
CA LEU A 217 9.09 9.60 43.14
C LEU A 217 8.34 9.79 44.44
N ALA A 218 9.05 9.79 45.60
CA ALA A 218 8.45 9.96 46.90
C ALA A 218 7.86 11.39 47.12
N GLU A 219 8.52 12.39 46.55
CA GLU A 219 8.02 13.77 46.55
C GLU A 219 6.77 13.94 45.70
N TRP A 220 6.75 13.29 44.52
CA TRP A 220 5.61 13.32 43.61
C TRP A 220 4.39 12.56 44.16
N LEU A 221 4.57 11.34 44.65
CA LEU A 221 3.47 10.51 45.16
C LEU A 221 3.05 10.94 46.57
N GLY A 222 4.01 11.36 47.41
CA GLY A 222 3.79 11.70 48.80
C GLY A 222 3.27 10.53 49.63
N ALA A 223 2.99 10.76 50.92
CA ALA A 223 2.38 9.76 51.81
C ALA A 223 0.87 9.69 51.55
N GLY A 224 0.44 8.96 50.51
CA GLY A 224 -0.97 8.82 50.15
C GLY A 224 -1.33 7.41 49.75
N GLY A 225 -2.59 7.01 50.01
CA GLY A 225 -3.12 5.72 49.60
C GLY A 225 -3.28 5.62 48.06
N TRP A 226 -3.70 4.42 47.57
CA TRP A 226 -3.77 4.10 46.15
C TRP A 226 -4.61 5.08 45.30
N VAL A 227 -5.67 5.66 45.86
CA VAL A 227 -6.53 6.65 45.14
C VAL A 227 -5.74 7.92 44.81
N ARG A 228 -4.88 8.38 45.74
CA ARG A 228 -4.02 9.56 45.51
C ARG A 228 -2.95 9.25 44.44
N THR A 229 -2.36 8.07 44.51
CA THR A 229 -1.38 7.60 43.53
C THR A 229 -2.01 7.49 42.13
N ALA A 230 -3.22 6.89 41.99
CA ALA A 230 -3.94 6.82 40.73
C ALA A 230 -4.26 8.22 40.18
N GLY A 231 -4.70 9.15 41.05
CA GLY A 231 -4.94 10.54 40.64
C GLY A 231 -3.66 11.27 40.21
N ALA A 232 -2.53 11.03 40.87
CA ALA A 232 -1.25 11.59 40.47
C ALA A 232 -0.76 11.05 39.13
N LEU A 233 -0.91 9.76 38.89
CA LEU A 233 -0.63 9.11 37.58
C LEU A 233 -1.51 9.68 36.50
N ALA A 234 -2.83 9.74 36.72
CA ALA A 234 -3.78 10.28 35.73
C ALA A 234 -3.43 11.73 35.37
N GLY A 235 -3.11 12.58 36.34
CA GLY A 235 -2.71 13.96 36.08
C GLY A 235 -1.37 14.07 35.32
N LYS A 236 -0.45 13.15 35.55
CA LYS A 236 0.85 13.12 34.88
C LYS A 236 0.78 12.63 33.42
N LEU A 237 -0.04 11.62 33.18
CA LEU A 237 -0.23 11.04 31.87
C LEU A 237 -1.23 11.84 31.00
N ALA A 238 -1.98 12.78 31.57
CA ALA A 238 -2.98 13.55 30.85
C ALA A 238 -2.40 14.34 29.67
N LEU A 239 -1.24 14.97 29.82
CA LEU A 239 -0.59 15.74 28.74
C LEU A 239 -0.16 14.86 27.58
N PRO A 240 0.63 13.80 27.76
CA PRO A 240 0.97 12.88 26.69
C PRO A 240 -0.27 12.26 26.03
N TRP A 241 -1.29 11.96 26.81
CA TRP A 241 -2.51 11.39 26.29
C TRP A 241 -3.28 12.38 25.39
N VAL A 242 -3.52 13.59 25.87
CA VAL A 242 -4.26 14.62 25.09
C VAL A 242 -3.49 15.10 23.86
N SER A 243 -2.16 15.12 23.88
CA SER A 243 -1.36 15.56 22.74
C SER A 243 -1.22 14.51 21.64
N LEU A 244 -1.42 13.22 21.95
CA LEU A 244 -1.19 12.09 21.06
C LEU A 244 -2.47 11.34 20.67
N THR A 245 -3.63 11.77 21.12
CA THR A 245 -4.96 11.29 20.72
C THR A 245 -5.73 12.36 19.97
#